data_4880f1707395a73557cf408d81976f07
#
_entry.id   4880f1707395a73557cf408d81976f07
#
_cell.length_a   1.000
_cell.length_b   1.000
_cell.length_c   1.000
_cell.angle_alpha   90.00
_cell.angle_beta   90.00
_cell.angle_gamma   90.00
#
_symmetry.space_group_name_H-M   'P 1'
#
loop_
_entity.id
_entity.type
_entity.pdbx_description
1 polymer ?
#
loop_
_entity_poly.entity_id
_entity_poly.type
_entity_poly.pdbx_seq_one_letter_code
_entity_poly.pdbx_strand_id
1 'polypeptide(L)'
;MKKMLAMLLALAMLLTLTGSCAVAEEKIHLTGMCWGSTAQYEQLVADVLATNPELAEKYEVSWVLGGEGDGDSAEKMRLALSANENLCDFVVLNYTQIPEFARADALVDISGAIAPYKETMTESARALTQYEGKTIAVPFEVKTKVWFYRSDIFEECGVNVEDVVDTDSFIAAGKKIQEKYPNSYMWNFGSNVSGYTFYLTLSGNGASFFDADGNYNIASDEGTRKMLEDYKKMVDAGIIANIADWTPDWESALADGTIVSQPCAGWLGQDIFLPTYSGPENEWKVTTWPVIGGTDAGSDAGGSVMAVPTFSAHPQEAAELISYICLSEEGSKCVFHMTGSLPQNTKALEDDSLFADQADGYFGTTFVDTQKAALDKFAIFNYSPNASAEQTIVCEYFSQAVNGHMSIDDALNAAQEDLQITIGNAFE
;
A
#
# COMPACT_ATOMS: atom_id res chain seq x y z
N MET A 1 -67.25 38.49 -24.07
CA MET A 1 -66.16 38.89 -23.16
C MET A 1 -65.86 37.84 -22.08
N LYS A 2 -66.84 37.34 -21.29
CA LYS A 2 -66.55 36.36 -20.20
C LYS A 2 -66.04 35.04 -20.70
N LYS A 3 -66.43 34.54 -21.89
CA LYS A 3 -65.92 33.27 -22.47
C LYS A 3 -64.48 33.38 -23.04
N MET A 4 -64.09 34.56 -23.54
CA MET A 4 -62.74 34.84 -24.01
C MET A 4 -61.75 35.01 -22.83
N LEU A 5 -62.23 35.60 -21.73
CA LEU A 5 -61.39 35.74 -20.53
C LEU A 5 -61.12 34.40 -19.83
N ALA A 6 -62.12 33.48 -19.84
CA ALA A 6 -61.96 32.11 -19.32
C ALA A 6 -61.03 31.26 -20.18
N MET A 7 -61.02 31.49 -21.50
CA MET A 7 -60.12 30.78 -22.41
C MET A 7 -58.68 31.26 -22.34
N LEU A 8 -58.49 32.58 -22.09
CA LEU A 8 -57.17 33.17 -21.84
C LEU A 8 -56.58 32.74 -20.47
N LEU A 9 -57.44 32.61 -19.44
CA LEU A 9 -57.02 32.08 -18.14
C LEU A 9 -56.67 30.58 -18.19
N ALA A 10 -57.42 29.81 -18.95
CA ALA A 10 -57.11 28.37 -19.16
C ALA A 10 -55.81 28.17 -19.98
N LEU A 11 -55.55 29.05 -20.97
CA LEU A 11 -54.30 29.01 -21.75
C LEU A 11 -53.08 29.48 -20.91
N ALA A 12 -53.29 30.47 -20.00
CA ALA A 12 -52.25 30.88 -19.07
C ALA A 12 -51.93 29.81 -18.00
N MET A 13 -52.93 29.05 -17.54
CA MET A 13 -52.71 27.93 -16.62
C MET A 13 -52.06 26.71 -17.32
N LEU A 14 -52.27 26.51 -18.62
CA LEU A 14 -51.56 25.48 -19.38
C LEU A 14 -50.10 25.87 -19.66
N LEU A 15 -49.77 27.15 -19.75
CA LEU A 15 -48.40 27.63 -19.94
C LEU A 15 -47.59 27.68 -18.64
N THR A 16 -48.21 27.62 -17.46
CA THR A 16 -47.52 27.52 -16.16
C THR A 16 -47.29 26.08 -15.71
N LEU A 17 -47.82 25.09 -16.44
CA LEU A 17 -47.60 23.67 -16.18
C LEU A 17 -46.47 23.07 -17.03
N THR A 18 -45.76 23.84 -17.86
CA THR A 18 -44.42 23.48 -18.31
C THR A 18 -43.42 23.89 -17.22
N GLY A 19 -43.69 23.47 -16.00
CA GLY A 19 -42.66 23.32 -15.02
C GLY A 19 -41.61 22.42 -15.66
N SER A 20 -40.40 22.93 -15.79
CA SER A 20 -39.22 22.13 -16.16
C SER A 20 -39.26 20.85 -15.34
N CYS A 21 -39.75 19.74 -15.91
CA CYS A 21 -39.23 18.46 -15.52
C CYS A 21 -37.74 18.58 -15.86
N ALA A 22 -36.94 18.97 -14.89
CA ALA A 22 -35.56 18.60 -14.93
C ALA A 22 -35.61 17.08 -15.09
N VAL A 23 -35.39 16.60 -16.29
CA VAL A 23 -35.05 15.19 -16.52
C VAL A 23 -33.82 15.06 -15.67
N ALA A 24 -33.92 14.33 -14.55
CA ALA A 24 -32.75 13.98 -13.78
C ALA A 24 -31.81 13.34 -14.79
N GLU A 25 -30.67 13.93 -15.02
CA GLU A 25 -29.65 13.36 -15.90
C GLU A 25 -29.33 11.98 -15.34
N GLU A 26 -29.42 10.94 -16.17
CA GLU A 26 -29.17 9.57 -15.74
C GLU A 26 -27.72 9.52 -15.23
N LYS A 27 -27.54 8.98 -14.02
CA LYS A 27 -26.20 8.89 -13.43
C LYS A 27 -25.29 8.03 -14.30
N ILE A 28 -24.03 8.43 -14.41
CA ILE A 28 -23.02 7.64 -15.07
C ILE A 28 -22.66 6.51 -14.13
N HIS A 29 -22.85 5.27 -14.62
CA HIS A 29 -22.50 4.06 -13.87
C HIS A 29 -21.05 3.72 -14.12
N LEU A 30 -20.25 3.72 -13.05
CA LEU A 30 -18.83 3.34 -13.06
C LEU A 30 -18.65 2.00 -12.33
N THR A 31 -17.77 1.17 -12.85
CA THR A 31 -17.39 -0.09 -12.20
C THR A 31 -15.94 -0.03 -11.72
N GLY A 32 -15.73 -0.17 -10.41
CA GLY A 32 -14.41 -0.33 -9.81
C GLY A 32 -14.03 -1.81 -9.68
N MET A 33 -12.75 -2.13 -9.75
CA MET A 33 -12.22 -3.45 -9.39
C MET A 33 -11.24 -3.33 -8.22
N CYS A 34 -11.40 -4.20 -7.22
CA CYS A 34 -10.57 -4.23 -6.01
C CYS A 34 -10.27 -5.67 -5.59
N TRP A 35 -9.35 -5.85 -4.65
CA TRP A 35 -9.13 -7.12 -3.95
C TRP A 35 -9.70 -7.08 -2.53
N GLY A 36 -9.79 -8.26 -1.88
CA GLY A 36 -10.24 -8.42 -0.50
C GLY A 36 -11.75 -8.27 -0.36
N SER A 37 -12.26 -7.11 0.01
CA SER A 37 -13.68 -6.91 0.30
C SER A 37 -14.31 -5.75 -0.48
N THR A 38 -15.24 -6.04 -1.41
CA THR A 38 -15.98 -5.00 -2.12
C THR A 38 -16.80 -4.13 -1.17
N ALA A 39 -17.30 -4.69 -0.07
CA ALA A 39 -18.11 -3.95 0.89
C ALA A 39 -17.38 -2.77 1.54
N GLN A 40 -16.07 -2.88 1.76
CA GLN A 40 -15.27 -1.77 2.28
C GLN A 40 -15.15 -0.63 1.26
N TYR A 41 -14.94 -0.96 -0.01
CA TYR A 41 -14.87 0.03 -1.09
C TYR A 41 -16.23 0.64 -1.42
N GLU A 42 -17.32 -0.12 -1.32
CA GLU A 42 -18.69 0.39 -1.44
C GLU A 42 -18.97 1.43 -0.36
N GLN A 43 -18.58 1.15 0.89
CA GLN A 43 -18.72 2.10 2.00
C GLN A 43 -17.85 3.33 1.79
N LEU A 44 -16.59 3.18 1.38
CA LEU A 44 -15.70 4.31 1.08
C LEU A 44 -16.32 5.25 0.05
N VAL A 45 -16.80 4.71 -1.07
CA VAL A 45 -17.40 5.53 -2.12
C VAL A 45 -18.67 6.21 -1.62
N ALA A 46 -19.50 5.52 -0.83
CA ALA A 46 -20.69 6.12 -0.23
C ALA A 46 -20.35 7.31 0.68
N ASP A 47 -19.32 7.15 1.53
CA ASP A 47 -18.84 8.19 2.43
C ASP A 47 -18.26 9.38 1.65
N VAL A 48 -17.46 9.13 0.62
CA VAL A 48 -16.89 10.16 -0.24
C VAL A 48 -17.98 10.93 -0.99
N LEU A 49 -18.95 10.24 -1.60
CA LEU A 49 -20.05 10.87 -2.31
C LEU A 49 -20.95 11.69 -1.38
N ALA A 50 -21.08 11.28 -0.11
CA ALA A 50 -21.81 12.06 0.89
C ALA A 50 -21.15 13.43 1.18
N THR A 51 -19.84 13.56 0.95
CA THR A 51 -19.13 14.85 1.10
C THR A 51 -19.29 15.78 -0.11
N ASN A 52 -19.69 15.23 -1.27
CA ASN A 52 -19.80 15.99 -2.52
C ASN A 52 -21.12 15.70 -3.26
N PRO A 53 -22.17 16.50 -3.04
CA PRO A 53 -23.48 16.30 -3.69
C PRO A 53 -23.44 16.32 -5.22
N GLU A 54 -22.55 17.09 -5.86
CA GLU A 54 -22.42 17.14 -7.31
C GLU A 54 -21.95 15.80 -7.88
N LEU A 55 -20.95 15.19 -7.26
CA LEU A 55 -20.47 13.86 -7.64
C LEU A 55 -21.51 12.77 -7.31
N ALA A 56 -22.25 12.92 -6.20
CA ALA A 56 -23.33 12.02 -5.82
C ALA A 56 -24.51 12.05 -6.79
N GLU A 57 -24.81 13.19 -7.41
CA GLU A 57 -25.81 13.30 -8.47
C GLU A 57 -25.31 12.76 -9.81
N LYS A 58 -23.99 12.86 -10.06
CA LYS A 58 -23.35 12.49 -11.33
C LYS A 58 -23.04 11.01 -11.45
N TYR A 59 -22.59 10.35 -10.35
CA TYR A 59 -22.06 8.99 -10.38
C TYR A 59 -22.87 7.98 -9.57
N GLU A 60 -22.89 6.76 -10.09
CA GLU A 60 -23.25 5.54 -9.38
C GLU A 60 -22.11 4.54 -9.56
N VAL A 61 -21.64 3.90 -8.48
CA VAL A 61 -20.46 3.04 -8.51
C VAL A 61 -20.82 1.65 -8.04
N SER A 62 -20.39 0.63 -8.81
CA SER A 62 -20.40 -0.76 -8.41
C SER A 62 -18.98 -1.32 -8.37
N TRP A 63 -18.79 -2.47 -7.70
CA TRP A 63 -17.47 -3.07 -7.56
C TRP A 63 -17.45 -4.52 -8.03
N VAL A 64 -16.34 -4.90 -8.64
CA VAL A 64 -16.00 -6.27 -9.01
C VAL A 64 -14.85 -6.73 -8.14
N LEU A 65 -14.99 -7.89 -7.52
CA LEU A 65 -13.91 -8.51 -6.76
C LEU A 65 -12.85 -9.06 -7.72
N GLY A 66 -11.65 -8.51 -7.65
CA GLY A 66 -10.47 -8.97 -8.39
C GLY A 66 -9.94 -10.29 -7.86
N GLY A 67 -10.01 -10.51 -6.56
CA GLY A 67 -9.55 -11.70 -5.85
C GLY A 67 -9.24 -11.39 -4.40
N GLU A 68 -8.57 -12.31 -3.71
CA GLU A 68 -8.20 -12.11 -2.30
C GLU A 68 -7.03 -11.13 -2.14
N GLY A 69 -6.13 -11.06 -3.14
CA GLY A 69 -4.95 -10.22 -3.11
C GLY A 69 -4.77 -9.37 -4.39
N ASP A 70 -3.80 -8.46 -4.33
CA ASP A 70 -3.43 -7.58 -5.44
C ASP A 70 -2.94 -8.34 -6.67
N GLY A 71 -2.26 -9.47 -6.48
CA GLY A 71 -1.83 -10.36 -7.57
C GLY A 71 -2.98 -10.91 -8.39
N ASP A 72 -4.09 -11.28 -7.74
CA ASP A 72 -5.29 -11.80 -8.42
C ASP A 72 -5.95 -10.70 -9.26
N SER A 73 -6.03 -9.47 -8.72
CA SER A 73 -6.56 -8.31 -9.45
C SER A 73 -5.72 -7.98 -10.69
N ALA A 74 -4.39 -8.03 -10.55
CA ALA A 74 -3.48 -7.81 -11.66
C ALA A 74 -3.63 -8.90 -12.75
N GLU A 75 -3.81 -10.17 -12.36
CA GLU A 75 -4.03 -11.27 -13.31
C GLU A 75 -5.35 -11.08 -14.07
N LYS A 76 -6.44 -10.72 -13.38
CA LYS A 76 -7.72 -10.41 -14.05
C LYS A 76 -7.57 -9.22 -15.01
N MET A 77 -6.80 -8.21 -14.64
CA MET A 77 -6.51 -7.08 -15.50
C MET A 77 -5.77 -7.51 -16.77
N ARG A 78 -4.73 -8.38 -16.66
CA ARG A 78 -4.01 -8.95 -17.82
C ARG A 78 -4.93 -9.74 -18.74
N LEU A 79 -5.82 -10.55 -18.17
CA LEU A 79 -6.80 -11.35 -18.93
C LEU A 79 -7.79 -10.44 -19.67
N ALA A 80 -8.34 -9.42 -19.01
CA ALA A 80 -9.27 -8.48 -19.63
C ALA A 80 -8.60 -7.69 -20.79
N LEU A 81 -7.36 -7.23 -20.60
CA LEU A 81 -6.58 -6.58 -21.66
C LEU A 81 -6.36 -7.52 -22.85
N SER A 82 -5.99 -8.78 -22.59
CA SER A 82 -5.75 -9.78 -23.65
C SER A 82 -7.02 -10.15 -24.40
N ALA A 83 -8.17 -10.17 -23.72
CA ALA A 83 -9.47 -10.47 -24.31
C ALA A 83 -10.15 -9.24 -24.93
N ASN A 84 -9.60 -8.05 -24.72
CA ASN A 84 -10.22 -6.76 -25.05
C ASN A 84 -11.63 -6.63 -24.45
N GLU A 85 -11.77 -7.04 -23.18
CA GLU A 85 -13.00 -6.96 -22.40
C GLU A 85 -12.99 -5.71 -21.50
N ASN A 86 -14.12 -5.00 -21.46
CA ASN A 86 -14.34 -3.92 -20.51
C ASN A 86 -14.77 -4.51 -19.16
N LEU A 87 -13.80 -4.80 -18.29
CA LEU A 87 -14.03 -5.41 -16.99
C LEU A 87 -14.41 -4.38 -15.92
N CYS A 88 -13.80 -3.20 -15.98
CA CYS A 88 -13.98 -2.12 -15.00
C CYS A 88 -13.60 -0.77 -15.61
N ASP A 89 -14.06 0.32 -14.99
CA ASP A 89 -13.69 1.69 -15.37
C ASP A 89 -12.49 2.19 -14.59
N PHE A 90 -12.25 1.66 -13.41
CA PHE A 90 -11.04 1.91 -12.63
C PHE A 90 -10.70 0.70 -11.78
N VAL A 91 -9.42 0.60 -11.41
CA VAL A 91 -8.88 -0.57 -10.71
C VAL A 91 -7.94 -0.14 -9.59
N VAL A 92 -7.97 -0.87 -8.48
CA VAL A 92 -6.96 -0.78 -7.42
C VAL A 92 -5.82 -1.73 -7.77
N LEU A 93 -4.58 -1.20 -7.79
CA LEU A 93 -3.35 -1.92 -8.11
C LEU A 93 -2.28 -1.65 -7.05
N ASN A 94 -1.35 -2.56 -6.87
CA ASN A 94 -0.14 -2.30 -6.10
C ASN A 94 0.84 -1.45 -6.93
N TYR A 95 1.67 -0.64 -6.27
CA TYR A 95 2.71 0.18 -6.96
C TYR A 95 3.63 -0.65 -7.83
N THR A 96 3.97 -1.85 -7.39
CA THR A 96 4.86 -2.77 -8.11
C THR A 96 4.34 -3.16 -9.49
N GLN A 97 3.03 -3.05 -9.71
CA GLN A 97 2.35 -3.46 -10.95
C GLN A 97 2.24 -2.32 -11.97
N ILE A 98 2.43 -1.07 -11.52
CA ILE A 98 2.26 0.10 -12.39
C ILE A 98 3.24 0.12 -13.58
N PRO A 99 4.55 -0.16 -13.41
CA PRO A 99 5.46 -0.18 -14.55
C PRO A 99 5.09 -1.19 -15.63
N GLU A 100 4.58 -2.37 -15.24
CA GLU A 100 4.10 -3.40 -16.19
C GLU A 100 2.96 -2.87 -17.06
N PHE A 101 1.89 -2.38 -16.42
CA PHE A 101 0.72 -1.89 -17.14
C PHE A 101 0.98 -0.60 -17.91
N ALA A 102 1.87 0.25 -17.41
CA ALA A 102 2.32 1.45 -18.09
C ALA A 102 3.06 1.13 -19.39
N ARG A 103 4.01 0.19 -19.35
CA ARG A 103 4.76 -0.28 -20.52
C ARG A 103 3.85 -0.89 -21.58
N ALA A 104 2.78 -1.56 -21.15
CA ALA A 104 1.78 -2.14 -22.05
C ALA A 104 0.80 -1.10 -22.64
N ASP A 105 0.99 0.21 -22.38
CA ASP A 105 0.03 1.28 -22.69
C ASP A 105 -1.41 0.94 -22.23
N ALA A 106 -1.52 0.23 -21.10
CA ALA A 106 -2.78 -0.27 -20.59
C ALA A 106 -3.53 0.72 -19.68
N LEU A 107 -2.88 1.81 -19.28
CA LEU A 107 -3.42 2.82 -18.37
C LEU A 107 -3.56 4.18 -19.04
N VAL A 108 -4.62 4.89 -18.68
CA VAL A 108 -4.95 6.22 -19.23
C VAL A 108 -4.09 7.29 -18.54
N ASP A 109 -3.61 8.29 -19.31
CA ASP A 109 -3.01 9.49 -18.73
C ASP A 109 -4.10 10.36 -18.08
N ILE A 110 -4.06 10.46 -16.77
CA ILE A 110 -5.00 11.20 -15.93
C ILE A 110 -4.45 12.54 -15.42
N SER A 111 -3.37 13.04 -16.01
CA SER A 111 -2.71 14.31 -15.62
C SER A 111 -3.68 15.50 -15.54
N GLY A 112 -4.72 15.51 -16.39
CA GLY A 112 -5.78 16.52 -16.38
C GLY A 112 -6.65 16.44 -15.14
N ALA A 113 -7.03 15.25 -14.71
CA ALA A 113 -7.92 15.03 -13.56
C ALA A 113 -7.24 15.35 -12.23
N ILE A 114 -5.93 15.11 -12.10
CA ILE A 114 -5.18 15.44 -10.89
C ILE A 114 -4.76 16.91 -10.79
N ALA A 115 -4.85 17.67 -11.88
CA ALA A 115 -4.37 19.04 -11.93
C ALA A 115 -4.91 19.95 -10.77
N PRO A 116 -6.19 19.85 -10.35
CA PRO A 116 -6.71 20.63 -9.24
C PRO A 116 -6.06 20.34 -7.89
N TYR A 117 -5.45 19.16 -7.73
CA TYR A 117 -4.91 18.67 -6.44
C TYR A 117 -3.38 18.79 -6.33
N LYS A 118 -2.68 19.17 -7.40
CA LYS A 118 -1.20 19.18 -7.45
C LYS A 118 -0.54 19.92 -6.29
N GLU A 119 -1.11 21.05 -5.87
CA GLU A 119 -0.53 21.89 -4.81
C GLU A 119 -0.76 21.31 -3.40
N THR A 120 -1.75 20.44 -3.24
CA THR A 120 -2.11 19.82 -1.96
C THR A 120 -1.69 18.35 -1.86
N MET A 121 -1.08 17.77 -2.89
CA MET A 121 -0.52 16.42 -2.83
C MET A 121 0.74 16.40 -1.97
N THR A 122 0.91 15.33 -1.18
CA THR A 122 2.18 15.04 -0.50
C THR A 122 3.29 14.72 -1.52
N GLU A 123 4.56 14.82 -1.11
CA GLU A 123 5.69 14.49 -1.99
C GLU A 123 5.70 12.99 -2.35
N SER A 124 5.41 12.13 -1.38
CA SER A 124 5.25 10.69 -1.60
C SER A 124 4.16 10.36 -2.64
N ALA A 125 3.02 11.06 -2.56
CA ALA A 125 1.95 10.90 -3.54
C ALA A 125 2.40 11.25 -4.96
N ARG A 126 3.17 12.32 -5.13
CA ARG A 126 3.70 12.73 -6.45
C ARG A 126 4.69 11.73 -7.01
N ALA A 127 5.56 11.17 -6.16
CA ALA A 127 6.57 10.21 -6.58
C ALA A 127 5.96 8.91 -7.13
N LEU A 128 4.82 8.48 -6.57
CA LEU A 128 4.19 7.19 -6.88
C LEU A 128 3.29 7.18 -8.12
N THR A 129 3.01 8.34 -8.73
CA THR A 129 1.97 8.45 -9.76
C THR A 129 2.49 8.62 -11.17
N GLN A 130 3.80 8.87 -11.32
CA GLN A 130 4.37 9.23 -12.61
C GLN A 130 5.13 8.06 -13.24
N TYR A 131 4.85 7.84 -14.52
CA TYR A 131 5.63 6.98 -15.38
C TYR A 131 5.95 7.72 -16.69
N GLU A 132 7.24 7.85 -17.03
CA GLU A 132 7.71 8.57 -18.23
C GLU A 132 7.08 9.97 -18.43
N GLY A 133 6.89 10.70 -17.32
CA GLY A 133 6.36 12.06 -17.34
C GLY A 133 4.83 12.18 -17.49
N LYS A 134 4.12 11.05 -17.56
CA LYS A 134 2.65 10.98 -17.52
C LYS A 134 2.18 10.61 -16.11
N THR A 135 1.02 11.09 -15.71
CA THR A 135 0.33 10.60 -14.51
C THR A 135 -0.66 9.53 -14.92
N ILE A 136 -0.41 8.28 -14.54
CA ILE A 136 -1.18 7.12 -14.98
C ILE A 136 -1.94 6.43 -13.84
N ALA A 137 -1.75 6.90 -12.61
CA ALA A 137 -2.43 6.41 -11.42
C ALA A 137 -2.52 7.52 -10.37
N VAL A 138 -3.38 7.36 -9.37
CA VAL A 138 -3.41 8.17 -8.15
C VAL A 138 -3.09 7.30 -6.95
N PRO A 139 -2.28 7.79 -5.98
CA PRO A 139 -1.98 7.03 -4.78
C PRO A 139 -3.26 6.90 -3.94
N PHE A 140 -3.68 5.67 -3.73
CA PHE A 140 -4.80 5.35 -2.85
C PHE A 140 -4.31 5.23 -1.41
N GLU A 141 -3.24 4.46 -1.21
CA GLU A 141 -2.60 4.28 0.08
C GLU A 141 -1.09 4.43 -0.04
N VAL A 142 -0.51 5.29 0.77
CA VAL A 142 0.94 5.32 1.00
C VAL A 142 1.21 4.67 2.35
N LYS A 143 1.77 3.48 2.32
CA LYS A 143 1.99 2.65 3.50
C LYS A 143 3.44 2.72 3.91
N THR A 144 3.69 3.38 5.04
CA THR A 144 5.03 3.48 5.63
C THR A 144 5.30 2.28 6.55
N LYS A 145 6.56 1.84 6.58
CA LYS A 145 7.01 0.81 7.49
C LYS A 145 7.04 1.34 8.92
N VAL A 146 6.42 0.61 9.83
CA VAL A 146 6.49 0.82 11.27
C VAL A 146 6.89 -0.48 11.97
N TRP A 147 7.23 -0.42 13.24
CA TRP A 147 7.65 -1.58 14.02
C TRP A 147 6.71 -1.80 15.19
N PHE A 148 5.94 -2.88 15.14
CA PHE A 148 5.12 -3.36 16.25
C PHE A 148 5.96 -4.23 17.18
N TYR A 149 5.77 -4.11 18.50
CA TYR A 149 6.50 -4.91 19.49
C TYR A 149 5.66 -5.18 20.74
N ARG A 150 5.93 -6.29 21.41
CA ARG A 150 5.31 -6.69 22.69
C ARG A 150 5.98 -5.91 23.82
N SER A 151 5.41 -4.78 24.20
CA SER A 151 5.96 -3.92 25.24
C SER A 151 6.05 -4.61 26.60
N ASP A 152 5.08 -5.44 26.96
CA ASP A 152 5.08 -6.26 28.17
C ASP A 152 6.31 -7.20 28.24
N ILE A 153 6.60 -7.92 27.17
CA ILE A 153 7.78 -8.82 27.10
C ILE A 153 9.08 -8.03 27.13
N PHE A 154 9.15 -6.92 26.42
CA PHE A 154 10.34 -6.05 26.40
C PHE A 154 10.62 -5.49 27.80
N GLU A 155 9.60 -4.96 28.50
CA GLU A 155 9.71 -4.43 29.85
C GLU A 155 10.11 -5.50 30.85
N GLU A 156 9.48 -6.68 30.81
CA GLU A 156 9.82 -7.82 31.70
C GLU A 156 11.24 -8.33 31.51
N CYS A 157 11.79 -8.21 30.30
CA CYS A 157 13.18 -8.58 29.99
C CYS A 157 14.14 -7.41 30.21
N GLY A 158 13.65 -6.22 30.60
CA GLY A 158 14.46 -5.01 30.79
C GLY A 158 15.06 -4.51 29.48
N VAL A 159 14.40 -4.74 28.35
CA VAL A 159 14.76 -4.18 27.05
C VAL A 159 14.05 -2.85 26.89
N ASN A 160 14.81 -1.77 26.74
CA ASN A 160 14.26 -0.49 26.34
C ASN A 160 14.24 -0.41 24.82
N VAL A 161 13.05 -0.23 24.24
CA VAL A 161 12.86 -0.19 22.77
C VAL A 161 13.63 0.95 22.10
N GLU A 162 13.82 2.09 22.81
CA GLU A 162 14.56 3.24 22.30
C GLU A 162 16.07 2.98 22.12
N ASP A 163 16.58 1.94 22.79
CA ASP A 163 17.99 1.52 22.63
C ASP A 163 18.19 0.56 21.44
N VAL A 164 17.09 0.10 20.80
CA VAL A 164 17.12 -0.78 19.64
C VAL A 164 17.12 0.06 18.37
N VAL A 165 18.30 0.45 17.93
CA VAL A 165 18.48 1.44 16.85
C VAL A 165 19.10 0.89 15.58
N ASP A 166 19.69 -0.31 15.64
CA ASP A 166 20.38 -0.96 14.53
C ASP A 166 20.35 -2.50 14.65
N THR A 167 20.94 -3.20 13.68
CA THR A 167 21.02 -4.67 13.65
C THR A 167 21.68 -5.26 14.90
N ASP A 168 22.74 -4.64 15.42
CA ASP A 168 23.48 -5.16 16.59
C ASP A 168 22.64 -5.04 17.86
N SER A 169 22.03 -3.90 18.09
CA SER A 169 21.12 -3.67 19.23
C SER A 169 19.84 -4.52 19.13
N PHE A 170 19.32 -4.74 17.91
CA PHE A 170 18.20 -5.64 17.67
C PHE A 170 18.54 -7.09 18.06
N ILE A 171 19.72 -7.57 17.67
CA ILE A 171 20.23 -8.88 18.08
C ILE A 171 20.41 -8.97 19.59
N ALA A 172 21.01 -7.95 20.20
CA ALA A 172 21.21 -7.90 21.65
C ALA A 172 19.88 -7.95 22.42
N ALA A 173 18.86 -7.22 21.95
CA ALA A 173 17.51 -7.25 22.51
C ALA A 173 16.91 -8.67 22.42
N GLY A 174 16.99 -9.31 21.26
CA GLY A 174 16.50 -10.67 21.05
C GLY A 174 17.18 -11.69 21.97
N LYS A 175 18.49 -11.61 22.10
CA LYS A 175 19.25 -12.48 23.03
C LYS A 175 18.81 -12.28 24.49
N LYS A 176 18.63 -11.04 24.90
CA LYS A 176 18.17 -10.71 26.26
C LYS A 176 16.74 -11.22 26.52
N ILE A 177 15.86 -11.17 25.55
CA ILE A 177 14.51 -11.74 25.63
C ILE A 177 14.60 -13.28 25.75
N GLN A 178 15.46 -13.93 24.97
CA GLN A 178 15.65 -15.38 24.99
C GLN A 178 16.24 -15.90 26.31
N GLU A 179 16.91 -15.08 27.13
CA GLU A 179 17.33 -15.47 28.48
C GLU A 179 16.13 -15.84 29.38
N LYS A 180 14.99 -15.15 29.20
CA LYS A 180 13.75 -15.40 29.97
C LYS A 180 12.73 -16.22 29.18
N TYR A 181 12.63 -15.99 27.90
CA TYR A 181 11.72 -16.63 26.95
C TYR A 181 12.51 -17.37 25.86
N PRO A 182 13.05 -18.57 26.10
CA PRO A 182 13.98 -19.22 25.18
C PRO A 182 13.42 -19.54 23.79
N ASN A 183 12.09 -19.58 23.64
CA ASN A 183 11.38 -19.86 22.39
C ASN A 183 10.78 -18.62 21.77
N SER A 184 11.13 -17.41 22.23
CA SER A 184 10.68 -16.16 21.63
C SER A 184 11.74 -15.60 20.69
N TYR A 185 11.25 -15.01 19.60
CA TYR A 185 12.05 -14.48 18.50
C TYR A 185 11.66 -13.04 18.21
N MET A 186 12.63 -12.24 17.79
CA MET A 186 12.41 -10.82 17.47
C MET A 186 11.57 -10.62 16.22
N TRP A 187 11.69 -11.49 15.24
CA TRP A 187 10.99 -11.45 13.95
C TRP A 187 10.97 -12.86 13.35
N ASN A 188 10.38 -13.00 12.15
CA ASN A 188 10.28 -14.27 11.45
C ASN A 188 10.69 -14.16 9.97
N PHE A 189 11.38 -15.21 9.52
CA PHE A 189 11.54 -15.50 8.10
C PHE A 189 11.21 -16.97 7.90
N GLY A 190 10.33 -17.31 6.97
CA GLY A 190 10.14 -18.69 6.55
C GLY A 190 11.40 -19.21 5.84
N SER A 191 11.49 -20.51 5.66
CA SER A 191 12.56 -21.12 4.87
C SER A 191 12.59 -20.64 3.41
N ASN A 192 11.44 -20.17 2.93
CA ASN A 192 11.30 -19.43 1.68
C ASN A 192 10.83 -18.03 2.04
N VAL A 193 11.78 -17.10 2.16
CA VAL A 193 11.49 -15.71 2.60
C VAL A 193 10.65 -15.00 1.55
N SER A 194 9.57 -14.39 1.99
CA SER A 194 8.67 -13.66 1.08
C SER A 194 9.31 -12.40 0.51
N GLY A 195 8.89 -12.02 -0.68
CA GLY A 195 9.30 -10.75 -1.28
C GLY A 195 9.01 -9.57 -0.36
N TYR A 196 7.86 -9.55 0.29
CA TYR A 196 7.48 -8.50 1.24
C TYR A 196 8.58 -8.22 2.28
N THR A 197 9.09 -9.28 2.93
CA THR A 197 10.15 -9.17 3.95
C THR A 197 11.43 -8.50 3.41
N PHE A 198 11.86 -8.84 2.19
CA PHE A 198 13.04 -8.22 1.58
C PHE A 198 12.78 -6.78 1.16
N TYR A 199 11.66 -6.52 0.49
CA TYR A 199 11.34 -5.18 -0.03
C TYR A 199 11.05 -4.15 1.05
N LEU A 200 10.63 -4.56 2.27
CA LEU A 200 10.58 -3.69 3.44
C LEU A 200 11.91 -2.98 3.74
N THR A 201 13.02 -3.59 3.38
CA THR A 201 14.36 -3.01 3.57
C THR A 201 14.90 -2.40 2.30
N LEU A 202 14.77 -3.08 1.16
CA LEU A 202 15.27 -2.60 -0.14
C LEU A 202 14.67 -1.25 -0.54
N SER A 203 13.39 -1.02 -0.24
CA SER A 203 12.71 0.24 -0.57
C SER A 203 13.33 1.47 0.09
N GLY A 204 14.00 1.33 1.23
CA GLY A 204 14.52 2.47 2.00
C GLY A 204 16.04 2.56 2.05
N ASN A 205 16.80 1.62 1.47
CA ASN A 205 18.26 1.57 1.60
C ASN A 205 19.03 1.94 0.32
N GLY A 206 18.31 2.42 -0.71
CA GLY A 206 18.91 2.82 -1.98
C GLY A 206 19.30 1.66 -2.89
N ALA A 207 18.83 0.44 -2.61
CA ALA A 207 19.06 -0.71 -3.47
C ALA A 207 18.42 -0.53 -4.86
N SER A 208 19.08 -1.09 -5.86
CA SER A 208 18.56 -1.20 -7.22
C SER A 208 19.09 -2.47 -7.88
N PHE A 209 18.24 -3.17 -8.61
CA PHE A 209 18.65 -4.38 -9.31
C PHE A 209 19.25 -4.12 -10.69
N PHE A 210 19.07 -2.90 -11.22
CA PHE A 210 19.51 -2.52 -12.56
C PHE A 210 19.99 -1.07 -12.63
N ASP A 211 20.81 -0.78 -13.63
CA ASP A 211 21.29 0.57 -13.92
C ASP A 211 20.29 1.39 -14.75
N ALA A 212 20.67 2.62 -15.12
CA ALA A 212 19.83 3.53 -15.90
C ALA A 212 19.51 3.02 -17.33
N ASP A 213 20.28 2.07 -17.83
CA ASP A 213 20.10 1.45 -19.14
C ASP A 213 19.32 0.12 -19.03
N GLY A 214 18.87 -0.26 -17.81
CA GLY A 214 18.14 -1.48 -17.54
C GLY A 214 18.99 -2.74 -17.43
N ASN A 215 20.32 -2.63 -17.39
CA ASN A 215 21.18 -3.79 -17.22
C ASN A 215 21.20 -4.22 -15.77
N TYR A 216 20.95 -5.51 -15.50
CA TYR A 216 20.99 -6.03 -14.15
C TYR A 216 22.39 -5.96 -13.54
N ASN A 217 22.50 -5.36 -12.35
CA ASN A 217 23.75 -5.12 -11.62
C ASN A 217 23.67 -5.49 -10.14
N ILE A 218 22.72 -6.32 -9.75
CA ILE A 218 22.43 -6.71 -8.36
C ILE A 218 23.63 -7.30 -7.63
N ALA A 219 24.55 -7.96 -8.34
CA ALA A 219 25.77 -8.52 -7.77
C ALA A 219 26.71 -7.47 -7.17
N SER A 220 26.63 -6.23 -7.66
CA SER A 220 27.42 -5.09 -7.18
C SER A 220 26.58 -4.08 -6.36
N ASP A 221 25.29 -4.33 -6.15
CA ASP A 221 24.44 -3.43 -5.39
C ASP A 221 24.74 -3.51 -3.88
N GLU A 222 25.21 -2.40 -3.33
CA GLU A 222 25.60 -2.32 -1.91
C GLU A 222 24.40 -2.40 -0.97
N GLY A 223 23.24 -1.86 -1.36
CA GLY A 223 22.02 -1.89 -0.57
C GLY A 223 21.49 -3.30 -0.39
N THR A 224 21.41 -4.05 -1.50
CA THR A 224 21.00 -5.47 -1.48
C THR A 224 21.96 -6.31 -0.66
N ARG A 225 23.26 -6.13 -0.84
CA ARG A 225 24.30 -6.83 -0.06
C ARG A 225 24.15 -6.56 1.44
N LYS A 226 24.02 -5.29 1.83
CA LYS A 226 23.89 -4.89 3.23
C LYS A 226 22.65 -5.50 3.88
N MET A 227 21.53 -5.53 3.17
CA MET A 227 20.32 -6.20 3.65
C MET A 227 20.57 -7.67 3.93
N LEU A 228 21.16 -8.41 2.97
CA LEU A 228 21.44 -9.84 3.12
C LEU A 228 22.41 -10.13 4.27
N GLU A 229 23.44 -9.29 4.45
CA GLU A 229 24.40 -9.42 5.55
C GLU A 229 23.72 -9.26 6.91
N ASP A 230 22.87 -8.24 7.09
CA ASP A 230 22.17 -8.01 8.33
C ASP A 230 21.12 -9.09 8.61
N TYR A 231 20.37 -9.50 7.59
CA TYR A 231 19.38 -10.59 7.74
C TYR A 231 20.03 -11.91 8.11
N LYS A 232 21.11 -12.26 7.41
CA LYS A 232 21.90 -13.46 7.75
C LYS A 232 22.46 -13.39 9.17
N LYS A 233 22.96 -12.22 9.59
CA LYS A 233 23.48 -12.01 10.94
C LYS A 233 22.41 -12.23 12.02
N MET A 234 21.17 -11.79 11.78
CA MET A 234 20.04 -12.04 12.68
C MET A 234 19.64 -13.53 12.72
N VAL A 235 19.64 -14.21 11.57
CA VAL A 235 19.38 -15.67 11.50
C VAL A 235 20.47 -16.45 12.22
N ASP A 236 21.75 -16.16 11.96
CA ASP A 236 22.89 -16.81 12.62
C ASP A 236 22.89 -16.56 14.14
N ALA A 237 22.37 -15.41 14.58
CA ALA A 237 22.17 -15.14 15.99
C ALA A 237 21.02 -15.94 16.62
N GLY A 238 20.18 -16.60 15.84
CA GLY A 238 19.06 -17.42 16.33
C GLY A 238 17.94 -16.61 16.96
N ILE A 239 17.74 -15.36 16.53
CA ILE A 239 16.68 -14.47 17.02
C ILE A 239 15.51 -14.35 16.03
N ILE A 240 15.55 -15.11 14.94
CA ILE A 240 14.53 -15.13 13.88
C ILE A 240 13.82 -16.48 13.89
N ALA A 241 12.50 -16.46 13.93
CA ALA A 241 11.67 -17.66 13.83
C ALA A 241 11.57 -18.15 12.38
N ASN A 242 11.67 -19.46 12.17
CA ASN A 242 11.41 -20.05 10.86
C ASN A 242 9.90 -20.29 10.67
N ILE A 243 9.14 -19.21 10.52
CA ILE A 243 7.68 -19.19 10.35
C ILE A 243 7.38 -18.27 9.19
N ALA A 244 6.60 -18.72 8.20
CA ALA A 244 6.23 -17.92 7.04
C ALA A 244 5.14 -16.88 7.42
N ASP A 245 5.27 -15.68 6.89
CA ASP A 245 4.24 -14.63 7.02
C ASP A 245 2.88 -15.08 6.46
N TRP A 246 1.81 -14.49 6.98
CA TRP A 246 0.43 -14.64 6.47
C TRP A 246 -0.10 -16.09 6.58
N THR A 247 0.38 -16.84 7.55
CA THR A 247 -0.08 -18.19 7.85
C THR A 247 -0.74 -18.27 9.24
N PRO A 248 -1.62 -19.26 9.50
CA PRO A 248 -2.17 -19.47 10.84
C PRO A 248 -1.10 -19.71 11.92
N ASP A 249 0.06 -20.28 11.55
CA ASP A 249 1.18 -20.46 12.46
C ASP A 249 1.83 -19.13 12.85
N TRP A 250 1.94 -18.21 11.89
CA TRP A 250 2.42 -16.84 12.14
C TRP A 250 1.46 -16.06 13.05
N GLU A 251 0.17 -16.11 12.79
CA GLU A 251 -0.84 -15.47 13.65
C GLU A 251 -0.79 -16.03 15.08
N SER A 252 -0.68 -17.36 15.22
CA SER A 252 -0.54 -18.01 16.52
C SER A 252 0.74 -17.59 17.24
N ALA A 253 1.85 -17.48 16.51
CA ALA A 253 3.14 -17.07 17.06
C ALA A 253 3.17 -15.61 17.53
N LEU A 254 2.43 -14.71 16.87
CA LEU A 254 2.21 -13.34 17.35
C LEU A 254 1.35 -13.31 18.62
N ALA A 255 0.31 -14.14 18.66
CA ALA A 255 -0.62 -14.20 19.79
C ALA A 255 0.04 -14.73 21.07
N ASP A 256 0.86 -15.78 20.99
CA ASP A 256 1.45 -16.46 22.12
C ASP A 256 2.82 -15.92 22.57
N GLY A 257 3.38 -14.94 21.84
CA GLY A 257 4.69 -14.35 22.12
C GLY A 257 5.87 -15.16 21.62
N THR A 258 5.66 -16.13 20.73
CA THR A 258 6.74 -16.77 19.98
C THR A 258 7.43 -15.76 19.06
N ILE A 259 6.67 -14.86 18.41
CA ILE A 259 7.18 -13.67 17.71
C ILE A 259 6.82 -12.46 18.55
N VAL A 260 7.82 -11.70 19.01
CA VAL A 260 7.61 -10.56 19.93
C VAL A 260 7.68 -9.20 19.25
N SER A 261 8.02 -9.16 17.97
CA SER A 261 7.93 -7.91 17.19
C SER A 261 7.73 -8.19 15.70
N GLN A 262 7.17 -7.23 15.00
CA GLN A 262 6.83 -7.35 13.58
C GLN A 262 7.00 -6.00 12.87
N PRO A 263 7.93 -5.87 11.92
CA PRO A 263 7.93 -4.74 10.99
C PRO A 263 6.83 -4.95 9.95
N CYS A 264 6.00 -3.94 9.76
CA CYS A 264 4.93 -3.97 8.77
C CYS A 264 4.44 -2.56 8.49
N ALA A 265 3.53 -2.43 7.53
CA ALA A 265 2.76 -1.20 7.37
C ALA A 265 1.73 -1.01 8.49
N GLY A 266 1.25 0.23 8.63
CA GLY A 266 0.27 0.59 9.68
C GLY A 266 -1.02 -0.22 9.65
N TRP A 267 -1.46 -0.72 8.48
CA TRP A 267 -2.67 -1.53 8.34
C TRP A 267 -2.66 -2.79 9.25
N LEU A 268 -1.49 -3.37 9.50
CA LEU A 268 -1.39 -4.55 10.39
C LEU A 268 -1.91 -4.24 11.80
N GLY A 269 -1.70 -3.03 12.28
CA GLY A 269 -2.21 -2.58 13.57
C GLY A 269 -3.73 -2.56 13.63
N GLN A 270 -4.40 -2.20 12.54
CA GLN A 270 -5.86 -2.14 12.47
C GLN A 270 -6.49 -3.49 12.11
N ASP A 271 -5.93 -4.18 11.13
CA ASP A 271 -6.55 -5.38 10.57
C ASP A 271 -6.33 -6.62 11.42
N ILE A 272 -5.15 -6.77 12.03
CA ILE A 272 -4.77 -7.99 12.75
C ILE A 272 -4.63 -7.72 14.26
N PHE A 273 -3.83 -6.72 14.67
CA PHE A 273 -3.56 -6.54 16.09
C PHE A 273 -4.78 -6.06 16.87
N LEU A 274 -5.53 -5.08 16.38
CA LEU A 274 -6.72 -4.60 17.08
C LEU A 274 -7.81 -5.66 17.21
N PRO A 275 -8.22 -6.39 16.15
CA PRO A 275 -9.27 -7.38 16.24
C PRO A 275 -8.84 -8.65 17.00
N THR A 276 -7.58 -9.08 16.83
CA THR A 276 -7.14 -10.44 17.25
C THR A 276 -6.30 -10.44 18.51
N TYR A 277 -5.45 -9.40 18.70
CA TYR A 277 -4.43 -9.39 19.75
C TYR A 277 -4.55 -8.24 20.74
N SER A 278 -5.54 -7.36 20.58
CA SER A 278 -5.81 -6.30 21.55
C SER A 278 -6.50 -6.88 22.77
N GLY A 279 -5.76 -7.07 23.84
CA GLY A 279 -6.29 -7.55 25.11
C GLY A 279 -5.34 -7.20 26.25
N PRO A 280 -5.80 -7.29 27.51
CA PRO A 280 -4.98 -6.94 28.68
C PRO A 280 -3.76 -7.85 28.86
N GLU A 281 -3.69 -8.95 28.12
CA GLU A 281 -2.60 -9.94 28.22
C GLU A 281 -1.53 -9.75 27.13
N ASN A 282 -1.84 -9.00 26.05
CA ASN A 282 -0.94 -8.78 24.91
C ASN A 282 -0.79 -7.28 24.66
N GLU A 283 0.25 -6.68 25.22
CA GLU A 283 0.49 -5.24 25.07
C GLU A 283 1.39 -4.96 23.86
N TRP A 284 0.79 -4.87 22.70
CA TRP A 284 1.48 -4.41 21.50
C TRP A 284 1.59 -2.88 21.51
N LYS A 285 2.78 -2.38 21.16
CA LYS A 285 3.04 -0.96 20.89
C LYS A 285 3.66 -0.82 19.53
N VAL A 286 3.74 0.42 19.03
CA VAL A 286 4.32 0.76 17.73
C VAL A 286 5.40 1.83 17.90
N THR A 287 6.45 1.71 17.10
CA THR A 287 7.55 2.69 17.02
C THR A 287 8.19 2.63 15.64
N THR A 288 9.19 3.46 15.40
CA THR A 288 9.97 3.46 14.17
C THR A 288 10.86 2.21 14.07
N TRP A 289 11.03 1.68 12.86
CA TRP A 289 11.92 0.56 12.59
C TRP A 289 13.38 0.96 12.80
N PRO A 290 14.21 0.14 13.44
CA PRO A 290 15.65 0.38 13.57
C PRO A 290 16.36 0.30 12.21
N VAL A 291 17.58 0.85 12.15
CA VAL A 291 18.42 0.80 10.94
C VAL A 291 18.93 -0.63 10.71
N ILE A 292 18.17 -1.41 9.97
CA ILE A 292 18.51 -2.78 9.57
C ILE A 292 18.64 -2.83 8.06
N GLY A 293 19.69 -3.47 7.55
CA GLY A 293 19.97 -3.57 6.12
C GLY A 293 20.29 -2.23 5.47
N GLY A 294 20.74 -1.23 6.26
CA GLY A 294 21.06 0.11 5.76
C GLY A 294 19.87 1.04 5.59
N THR A 295 18.65 0.61 5.92
CA THR A 295 17.46 1.47 5.85
C THR A 295 17.13 2.07 7.22
N ASP A 296 16.96 3.39 7.27
CA ASP A 296 16.38 4.06 8.42
C ASP A 296 14.89 4.29 8.14
N ALA A 297 13.94 3.94 8.77
CA ALA A 297 12.51 4.24 8.68
C ALA A 297 11.98 4.78 7.31
N GLY A 298 10.72 4.72 7.02
CA GLY A 298 10.10 5.41 5.89
C GLY A 298 10.17 4.68 4.55
N SER A 299 10.52 3.40 4.51
CA SER A 299 10.38 2.61 3.29
C SER A 299 8.90 2.31 2.99
N ASP A 300 8.59 2.16 1.70
CA ASP A 300 7.32 1.62 1.25
C ASP A 300 7.06 0.23 1.85
N ALA A 301 5.86 0.02 2.32
CA ALA A 301 5.41 -1.23 2.91
C ALA A 301 4.16 -1.78 2.20
N GLY A 302 4.12 -1.65 0.88
CA GLY A 302 3.09 -2.26 0.03
C GLY A 302 1.83 -1.42 -0.13
N GLY A 303 1.97 -0.16 -0.47
CA GLY A 303 0.87 0.72 -0.78
C GLY A 303 0.17 0.43 -2.11
N SER A 304 -0.92 1.10 -2.37
CA SER A 304 -1.76 0.91 -3.53
C SER A 304 -2.12 2.21 -4.24
N VAL A 305 -2.52 2.09 -5.48
CA VAL A 305 -2.97 3.17 -6.36
C VAL A 305 -4.33 2.82 -6.97
N MET A 306 -5.05 3.84 -7.41
CA MET A 306 -6.17 3.67 -8.33
C MET A 306 -5.76 4.13 -9.72
N ALA A 307 -6.07 3.35 -10.74
CA ALA A 307 -5.75 3.62 -12.14
C ALA A 307 -6.95 3.39 -13.05
N VAL A 308 -6.93 4.01 -14.22
CA VAL A 308 -7.98 3.86 -15.24
C VAL A 308 -7.45 3.03 -16.39
N PRO A 309 -8.01 1.83 -16.66
CA PRO A 309 -7.63 1.03 -17.80
C PRO A 309 -8.03 1.68 -19.12
N THR A 310 -7.24 1.46 -20.17
CA THR A 310 -7.53 2.00 -21.51
C THR A 310 -8.79 1.40 -22.16
N PHE A 311 -9.29 0.26 -21.66
CA PHE A 311 -10.55 -0.33 -22.08
C PHE A 311 -11.80 0.26 -21.40
N SER A 312 -11.64 1.20 -20.42
CA SER A 312 -12.78 1.84 -19.77
C SER A 312 -13.71 2.53 -20.78
N ALA A 313 -15.01 2.40 -20.55
CA ALA A 313 -16.01 3.12 -21.32
C ALA A 313 -16.15 4.59 -20.89
N HIS A 314 -15.70 4.91 -19.67
CA HIS A 314 -15.84 6.22 -19.03
C HIS A 314 -14.51 6.73 -18.45
N PRO A 315 -13.42 6.84 -19.27
CA PRO A 315 -12.09 7.08 -18.73
C PRO A 315 -11.93 8.46 -18.07
N GLN A 316 -12.64 9.47 -18.52
CA GLN A 316 -12.57 10.82 -17.95
C GLN A 316 -13.31 10.92 -16.63
N GLU A 317 -14.49 10.33 -16.56
CA GLU A 317 -15.34 10.26 -15.39
C GLU A 317 -14.71 9.40 -14.29
N ALA A 318 -14.14 8.27 -14.66
CA ALA A 318 -13.38 7.43 -13.74
C ALA A 318 -12.17 8.17 -13.17
N ALA A 319 -11.40 8.86 -14.02
CA ALA A 319 -10.25 9.66 -13.59
C ALA A 319 -10.66 10.80 -12.63
N GLU A 320 -11.76 11.49 -12.90
CA GLU A 320 -12.31 12.53 -12.02
C GLU A 320 -12.65 11.95 -10.64
N LEU A 321 -13.40 10.83 -10.62
CA LEU A 321 -13.85 10.22 -9.38
C LEU A 321 -12.67 9.71 -8.52
N ILE A 322 -11.75 8.93 -9.10
CA ILE A 322 -10.61 8.41 -8.32
C ILE A 322 -9.67 9.52 -7.84
N SER A 323 -9.52 10.60 -8.64
CA SER A 323 -8.74 11.75 -8.22
C SER A 323 -9.39 12.47 -7.02
N TYR A 324 -10.71 12.58 -6.99
CA TYR A 324 -11.42 13.13 -5.85
C TYR A 324 -11.30 12.23 -4.62
N ILE A 325 -11.52 10.93 -4.77
CA ILE A 325 -11.40 9.95 -3.67
C ILE A 325 -10.03 10.04 -3.00
N CYS A 326 -8.97 10.03 -3.80
CA CYS A 326 -7.62 9.90 -3.27
C CYS A 326 -6.97 11.23 -2.87
N LEU A 327 -7.29 12.34 -3.57
CA LEU A 327 -6.52 13.58 -3.50
C LEU A 327 -7.29 14.79 -2.98
N SER A 328 -8.62 14.74 -2.90
CA SER A 328 -9.36 15.81 -2.21
C SER A 328 -9.12 15.73 -0.71
N GLU A 329 -9.35 16.82 0.01
CA GLU A 329 -9.24 16.84 1.47
C GLU A 329 -10.24 15.86 2.10
N GLU A 330 -11.49 15.92 1.67
CA GLU A 330 -12.57 15.06 2.17
C GLU A 330 -12.38 13.60 1.78
N GLY A 331 -12.02 13.31 0.52
CA GLY A 331 -11.77 11.95 0.05
C GLY A 331 -10.60 11.30 0.78
N SER A 332 -9.49 12.02 0.95
CA SER A 332 -8.33 11.53 1.70
C SER A 332 -8.65 11.21 3.16
N LYS A 333 -9.55 11.99 3.80
CA LYS A 333 -10.05 11.68 5.16
C LYS A 333 -10.86 10.38 5.19
N CYS A 334 -11.72 10.16 4.20
CA CYS A 334 -12.48 8.92 4.08
C CYS A 334 -11.54 7.71 3.84
N VAL A 335 -10.51 7.86 3.01
CA VAL A 335 -9.50 6.81 2.81
C VAL A 335 -8.78 6.48 4.10
N PHE A 336 -8.36 7.48 4.89
CA PHE A 336 -7.75 7.26 6.19
C PHE A 336 -8.69 6.48 7.15
N HIS A 337 -9.96 6.84 7.21
CA HIS A 337 -10.92 6.12 8.07
C HIS A 337 -11.11 4.66 7.64
N MET A 338 -11.05 4.37 6.35
CA MET A 338 -11.15 2.99 5.83
C MET A 338 -9.88 2.18 6.08
N THR A 339 -8.70 2.77 5.85
CA THR A 339 -7.44 2.01 5.67
C THR A 339 -6.41 2.24 6.77
N GLY A 340 -6.55 3.31 7.57
CA GLY A 340 -5.52 3.78 8.50
C GLY A 340 -4.27 4.35 7.84
N SER A 341 -4.22 4.40 6.51
CA SER A 341 -3.11 4.99 5.76
C SER A 341 -3.21 6.51 5.78
N LEU A 342 -2.09 7.18 6.03
CA LEU A 342 -2.07 8.64 6.13
C LEU A 342 -2.61 9.32 4.87
N PRO A 343 -3.36 10.44 5.03
CA PRO A 343 -3.90 11.19 3.90
C PRO A 343 -2.83 11.64 2.91
N GLN A 344 -3.15 11.59 1.62
CA GLN A 344 -2.27 12.07 0.56
C GLN A 344 -2.50 13.54 0.19
N ASN A 345 -3.47 14.17 0.84
CA ASN A 345 -3.71 15.60 0.80
C ASN A 345 -3.08 16.27 2.03
N THR A 346 -2.24 17.28 1.84
CA THR A 346 -1.50 17.96 2.91
C THR A 346 -2.41 18.62 3.94
N LYS A 347 -3.56 19.17 3.53
CA LYS A 347 -4.52 19.78 4.45
C LYS A 347 -5.18 18.74 5.35
N ALA A 348 -5.54 17.58 4.78
CA ALA A 348 -6.09 16.48 5.57
C ALA A 348 -5.02 15.89 6.51
N LEU A 349 -3.76 15.83 6.07
CA LEU A 349 -2.63 15.35 6.89
C LEU A 349 -2.31 16.31 8.06
N GLU A 350 -2.54 17.61 7.90
CA GLU A 350 -2.35 18.65 8.91
C GLU A 350 -3.57 18.84 9.83
N ASP A 351 -4.69 18.17 9.55
CA ASP A 351 -5.91 18.28 10.36
C ASP A 351 -5.84 17.38 11.60
N ASP A 352 -5.39 17.92 12.71
CA ASP A 352 -5.28 17.18 13.98
C ASP A 352 -6.62 16.59 14.45
N SER A 353 -7.76 17.17 14.04
CA SER A 353 -9.07 16.65 14.40
C SER A 353 -9.38 15.30 13.75
N LEU A 354 -8.80 15.03 12.56
CA LEU A 354 -8.92 13.72 11.88
C LEU A 354 -8.34 12.59 12.71
N PHE A 355 -7.31 12.89 13.49
CA PHE A 355 -6.57 11.91 14.29
C PHE A 355 -7.04 11.84 15.75
N ALA A 356 -8.01 12.67 16.15
CA ALA A 356 -8.45 12.76 17.55
C ALA A 356 -8.98 11.42 18.09
N ASP A 357 -9.72 10.67 17.29
CA ASP A 357 -10.27 9.37 17.66
C ASP A 357 -9.17 8.31 17.88
N GLN A 358 -7.98 8.51 17.29
CA GLN A 358 -6.84 7.62 17.52
C GLN A 358 -6.24 7.76 18.92
N ALA A 359 -6.44 8.90 19.60
CA ALA A 359 -5.96 9.11 20.97
C ALA A 359 -6.57 8.12 21.97
N ASP A 360 -7.81 7.73 21.76
CA ASP A 360 -8.54 6.73 22.58
C ASP A 360 -8.38 5.30 22.04
N GLY A 361 -7.69 5.14 20.89
CA GLY A 361 -7.43 3.85 20.28
C GLY A 361 -6.33 3.06 21.01
N TYR A 362 -6.20 1.79 20.66
CA TYR A 362 -5.27 0.86 21.29
C TYR A 362 -3.80 1.33 21.30
N PHE A 363 -3.33 1.91 20.18
CA PHE A 363 -1.97 2.44 20.07
C PHE A 363 -1.84 3.91 20.49
N GLY A 364 -2.95 4.60 20.76
CA GLY A 364 -2.95 6.04 21.04
C GLY A 364 -2.43 6.89 19.87
N THR A 365 -2.06 8.13 20.15
CA THR A 365 -1.50 9.04 19.14
C THR A 365 -0.15 8.58 18.58
N THR A 366 0.59 7.74 19.31
CA THR A 366 1.88 7.18 18.90
C THR A 366 1.81 6.51 17.54
N PHE A 367 0.68 5.90 17.20
CA PHE A 367 0.49 5.23 15.91
C PHE A 367 0.59 6.21 14.72
N VAL A 368 -0.15 7.31 14.80
CA VAL A 368 -0.15 8.35 13.75
C VAL A 368 1.19 9.09 13.73
N ASP A 369 1.75 9.42 14.89
CA ASP A 369 3.03 10.12 15.02
C ASP A 369 4.17 9.29 14.40
N THR A 370 4.17 7.96 14.65
CA THR A 370 5.14 7.03 14.07
C THR A 370 5.03 6.97 12.54
N GLN A 371 3.81 6.91 12.01
CA GLN A 371 3.59 6.91 10.57
C GLN A 371 4.00 8.24 9.92
N LYS A 372 3.68 9.39 10.55
CA LYS A 372 4.10 10.72 10.06
C LYS A 372 5.62 10.84 10.02
N ALA A 373 6.33 10.40 11.08
CA ALA A 373 7.79 10.40 11.12
C ALA A 373 8.41 9.49 10.05
N ALA A 374 7.77 8.38 9.73
CA ALA A 374 8.20 7.50 8.64
C ALA A 374 7.90 8.11 7.25
N LEU A 375 6.80 8.84 7.09
CA LEU A 375 6.43 9.49 5.83
C LEU A 375 7.43 10.58 5.41
N ASP A 376 8.02 11.30 6.36
CA ASP A 376 9.06 12.32 6.09
C ASP A 376 10.33 11.72 5.43
N LYS A 377 10.53 10.42 5.56
CA LYS A 377 11.66 9.66 5.00
C LYS A 377 11.23 8.63 3.97
N PHE A 378 10.02 8.78 3.45
CA PHE A 378 9.41 7.79 2.56
C PHE A 378 10.25 7.58 1.30
N ALA A 379 10.57 6.32 1.03
CA ALA A 379 11.27 5.89 -0.16
C ALA A 379 10.62 4.62 -0.72
N ILE A 380 10.61 4.51 -2.04
CA ILE A 380 10.14 3.33 -2.78
C ILE A 380 11.31 2.65 -3.47
N PHE A 381 11.19 1.34 -3.66
CA PHE A 381 12.09 0.61 -4.54
C PHE A 381 11.83 0.98 -6.01
N ASN A 382 12.87 0.98 -6.82
CA ASN A 382 12.75 1.25 -8.25
C ASN A 382 12.28 -0.02 -8.98
N TYR A 383 10.96 -0.17 -9.13
CA TYR A 383 10.37 -1.33 -9.79
C TYR A 383 10.46 -1.22 -11.32
N SER A 384 10.86 -2.32 -11.95
CA SER A 384 10.82 -2.47 -13.41
C SER A 384 9.44 -2.96 -13.89
N PRO A 385 9.16 -2.92 -15.19
CA PRO A 385 8.00 -3.63 -15.78
C PRO A 385 7.98 -5.14 -15.53
N ASN A 386 9.11 -5.72 -15.15
CA ASN A 386 9.28 -7.15 -14.89
C ASN A 386 9.32 -7.49 -13.38
N ALA A 387 8.91 -6.55 -12.50
CA ALA A 387 9.06 -6.64 -11.05
C ALA A 387 8.57 -7.96 -10.44
N SER A 388 7.47 -8.54 -10.92
CA SER A 388 6.95 -9.82 -10.44
C SER A 388 7.89 -11.00 -10.73
N ALA A 389 8.46 -11.05 -11.94
CA ALA A 389 9.42 -12.07 -12.32
C ALA A 389 10.76 -11.87 -11.58
N GLU A 390 11.24 -10.63 -11.50
CA GLU A 390 12.43 -10.27 -10.73
C GLU A 390 12.29 -10.72 -9.27
N GLN A 391 11.18 -10.39 -8.63
CA GLN A 391 10.92 -10.79 -7.25
C GLN A 391 10.98 -12.31 -7.06
N THR A 392 10.38 -13.07 -7.98
CA THR A 392 10.40 -14.53 -7.92
C THR A 392 11.83 -15.07 -7.98
N ILE A 393 12.64 -14.56 -8.90
CA ILE A 393 14.04 -14.98 -9.09
C ILE A 393 14.88 -14.59 -7.86
N VAL A 394 14.88 -13.32 -7.47
CA VAL A 394 15.79 -12.84 -6.42
C VAL A 394 15.46 -13.44 -5.05
N CYS A 395 14.16 -13.64 -4.73
CA CYS A 395 13.75 -14.17 -3.43
C CYS A 395 14.23 -15.62 -3.21
N GLU A 396 14.34 -16.41 -4.26
CA GLU A 396 14.91 -17.75 -4.17
C GLU A 396 16.38 -17.69 -3.71
N TYR A 397 17.21 -16.90 -4.38
CA TYR A 397 18.63 -16.77 -4.04
C TYR A 397 18.85 -16.06 -2.70
N PHE A 398 18.09 -15.02 -2.41
CA PHE A 398 18.17 -14.32 -1.13
C PHE A 398 17.82 -15.24 0.03
N SER A 399 16.77 -16.05 -0.12
CA SER A 399 16.41 -17.06 0.89
C SER A 399 17.53 -18.06 1.15
N GLN A 400 18.21 -18.53 0.10
CA GLN A 400 19.34 -19.43 0.24
C GLN A 400 20.52 -18.78 0.95
N ALA A 401 20.81 -17.50 0.65
CA ALA A 401 21.89 -16.75 1.29
C ALA A 401 21.60 -16.51 2.79
N VAL A 402 20.40 -16.03 3.12
CA VAL A 402 20.02 -15.72 4.49
C VAL A 402 19.99 -16.95 5.38
N ASN A 403 19.53 -18.10 4.84
CA ASN A 403 19.49 -19.38 5.54
C ASN A 403 20.85 -20.13 5.50
N GLY A 404 21.90 -19.56 4.91
CA GLY A 404 23.25 -20.11 4.90
C GLY A 404 23.45 -21.33 3.98
N HIS A 405 22.55 -21.55 3.02
CA HIS A 405 22.67 -22.61 2.00
C HIS A 405 23.59 -22.18 0.86
N MET A 406 23.80 -20.89 0.68
CA MET A 406 24.69 -20.30 -0.31
C MET A 406 25.43 -19.10 0.30
N SER A 407 26.61 -18.75 -0.20
CA SER A 407 27.24 -17.49 0.20
C SER A 407 26.49 -16.30 -0.39
N ILE A 408 26.56 -15.13 0.25
CA ILE A 408 25.91 -13.92 -0.27
C ILE A 408 26.46 -13.57 -1.66
N ASP A 409 27.78 -13.72 -1.87
CA ASP A 409 28.41 -13.46 -3.17
C ASP A 409 27.89 -14.40 -4.25
N ASP A 410 27.80 -15.70 -3.97
CA ASP A 410 27.29 -16.69 -4.92
C ASP A 410 25.80 -16.43 -5.22
N ALA A 411 25.00 -16.09 -4.20
CA ALA A 411 23.57 -15.81 -4.37
C ALA A 411 23.33 -14.58 -5.23
N LEU A 412 24.07 -13.49 -4.99
CA LEU A 412 23.93 -12.25 -5.78
C LEU A 412 24.39 -12.45 -7.23
N ASN A 413 25.49 -13.19 -7.45
CA ASN A 413 25.95 -13.49 -8.80
C ASN A 413 24.97 -14.41 -9.55
N ALA A 414 24.44 -15.45 -8.88
CA ALA A 414 23.46 -16.35 -9.48
C ALA A 414 22.12 -15.64 -9.77
N ALA A 415 21.66 -14.78 -8.87
CA ALA A 415 20.47 -13.96 -9.09
C ALA A 415 20.65 -13.06 -10.33
N GLN A 416 21.79 -12.38 -10.46
CA GLN A 416 22.08 -11.54 -11.62
C GLN A 416 22.12 -12.33 -12.93
N GLU A 417 22.80 -13.50 -12.93
CA GLU A 417 22.87 -14.37 -14.11
C GLU A 417 21.48 -14.85 -14.52
N ASP A 418 20.64 -15.25 -13.57
CA ASP A 418 19.30 -15.74 -13.85
C ASP A 418 18.37 -14.63 -14.34
N LEU A 419 18.45 -13.44 -13.76
CA LEU A 419 17.74 -12.25 -14.27
C LEU A 419 18.14 -11.93 -15.72
N GLN A 420 19.42 -11.97 -16.03
CA GLN A 420 19.93 -11.72 -17.39
C GLN A 420 19.51 -12.80 -18.39
N ILE A 421 19.47 -14.07 -17.99
CA ILE A 421 19.06 -15.18 -18.87
C ILE A 421 17.53 -15.18 -19.06
N THR A 422 16.77 -14.95 -18.01
CA THR A 422 15.30 -15.13 -18.00
C THR A 422 14.59 -13.90 -18.55
N ILE A 423 15.06 -12.70 -18.20
CA ILE A 423 14.40 -11.44 -18.54
C ILE A 423 15.23 -10.68 -19.62
N GLY A 424 16.55 -10.69 -19.49
CA GLY A 424 17.46 -9.97 -20.40
C GLY A 424 17.77 -8.56 -19.92
N ASN A 425 16.83 -7.64 -20.04
CA ASN A 425 16.95 -6.25 -19.61
C ASN A 425 15.71 -5.84 -18.82
N ALA A 426 15.87 -5.05 -17.76
CA ALA A 426 14.80 -4.65 -16.86
C ALA A 426 13.67 -3.87 -17.58
N PHE A 427 13.98 -3.22 -18.72
CA PHE A 427 13.04 -2.43 -19.51
C PHE A 427 12.53 -3.16 -20.78
N GLU A 428 12.93 -4.41 -21.00
CA GLU A 428 12.43 -5.27 -22.09
C GLU A 428 11.37 -6.28 -21.58
#